data_fb9da8960d6667091c72388dc51b4e4c
#
_entry.id   fb9da8960d6667091c72388dc51b4e4c
#
_cell.length_a   1.000
_cell.length_b   1.000
_cell.length_c   1.000
_cell.angle_alpha   90.00
_cell.angle_beta   90.00
_cell.angle_gamma   90.00
#
_symmetry.space_group_name_H-M   'P 1'
#
loop_
_entity.id
_entity.type
_entity.pdbx_description
1 polymer ?
#
loop_
_entity_poly.entity_id
_entity_poly.type
_entity_poly.pdbx_seq_one_letter_code
_entity_poly.pdbx_strand_id
1 'polypeptide(L)'
;LDKTREVIRRKCPEYLNCFDRVMKQTSGYMFNMFIVRKDLLDSYCTWLFDVLFELENKVDLTGLSEFQKRCFGRISELLFNVWLEYQLERNVVQVEQIKKFRWGYMEPIRSRKKIQAFLFAKFCGKRYRCSF
;
A
#
# COMPACT_ATOMS: atom_id res chain seq x y z
N LEU A 1 5.64 9.41 -2.30
CA LEU A 1 4.69 8.98 -3.34
C LEU A 1 5.04 9.57 -4.72
N ASP A 2 5.69 10.76 -4.77
CA ASP A 2 6.03 11.40 -6.05
C ASP A 2 6.93 10.51 -6.93
N LYS A 3 7.96 9.89 -6.33
CA LYS A 3 8.81 8.93 -7.04
C LYS A 3 8.02 7.71 -7.56
N THR A 4 7.07 7.23 -6.78
CA THR A 4 6.19 6.11 -7.21
C THR A 4 5.33 6.53 -8.40
N ARG A 5 4.75 7.72 -8.36
CA ARG A 5 3.98 8.29 -9.47
C ARG A 5 4.84 8.43 -10.74
N GLU A 6 6.08 8.89 -10.59
CA GLU A 6 7.03 9.00 -11.72
C GLU A 6 7.37 7.64 -12.34
N VAL A 7 7.58 6.62 -11.49
CA VAL A 7 7.82 5.24 -11.97
C VAL A 7 6.62 4.73 -12.76
N ILE A 8 5.40 4.88 -12.23
CA ILE A 8 4.17 4.45 -12.91
C ILE A 8 4.02 5.19 -14.24
N ARG A 9 4.19 6.51 -14.25
CA ARG A 9 4.10 7.31 -15.49
C ARG A 9 5.05 6.81 -16.59
N ARG A 10 6.24 6.33 -16.21
CA ARG A 10 7.27 5.88 -17.15
C ARG A 10 7.06 4.43 -17.61
N LYS A 11 6.74 3.52 -16.67
CA LYS A 11 6.70 2.08 -16.95
C LYS A 11 5.32 1.55 -17.35
N CYS A 12 4.27 2.11 -16.76
CA CYS A 12 2.90 1.66 -16.94
C CYS A 12 1.93 2.85 -16.93
N PRO A 13 2.04 3.77 -17.92
CA PRO A 13 1.28 5.02 -17.94
C PRO A 13 -0.25 4.81 -17.91
N GLU A 14 -0.73 3.65 -18.34
CA GLU A 14 -2.13 3.26 -18.30
C GLU A 14 -2.71 3.18 -16.88
N TYR A 15 -1.86 2.97 -15.87
CA TYR A 15 -2.25 2.96 -14.44
C TYR A 15 -2.25 4.36 -13.80
N LEU A 16 -1.73 5.38 -14.50
CA LEU A 16 -1.50 6.69 -13.88
C LEU A 16 -2.77 7.35 -13.37
N ASN A 17 -3.86 7.28 -14.16
CA ASN A 17 -5.14 7.85 -13.76
C ASN A 17 -5.72 7.13 -12.54
N CYS A 18 -5.60 5.80 -12.49
CA CYS A 18 -6.01 5.01 -11.32
C CYS A 18 -5.18 5.38 -10.10
N PHE A 19 -3.86 5.54 -10.26
CA PHE A 19 -2.98 5.99 -9.18
C PHE A 19 -3.43 7.34 -8.63
N ASP A 20 -3.65 8.34 -9.49
CA ASP A 20 -4.02 9.68 -9.06
C ASP A 20 -5.40 9.73 -8.37
N ARG A 21 -6.34 8.85 -8.75
CA ARG A 21 -7.63 8.69 -8.07
C ARG A 21 -7.47 8.02 -6.71
N VAL A 22 -6.76 6.91 -6.65
CA VAL A 22 -6.55 6.16 -5.40
C VAL A 22 -5.84 7.01 -4.35
N MET A 23 -4.86 7.82 -4.75
CA MET A 23 -4.13 8.71 -3.83
C MET A 23 -5.01 9.83 -3.24
N LYS A 24 -6.17 10.12 -3.83
CA LYS A 24 -7.16 11.07 -3.30
C LYS A 24 -8.20 10.42 -2.38
N GLN A 25 -8.28 9.09 -2.36
CA GLN A 25 -9.24 8.37 -1.53
C GLN A 25 -8.81 8.38 -0.06
N THR A 26 -9.79 8.39 0.83
CA THR A 26 -9.58 8.30 2.29
C THR A 26 -9.72 6.87 2.83
N SER A 27 -10.11 5.93 1.98
CA SER A 27 -10.30 4.52 2.31
C SER A 27 -9.78 3.63 1.18
N GLY A 28 -9.44 2.39 1.50
CA GLY A 28 -8.97 1.41 0.54
C GLY A 28 -8.81 0.04 1.19
N TYR A 29 -8.42 -0.95 0.39
CA TYR A 29 -8.06 -2.27 0.88
C TYR A 29 -6.63 -2.21 1.41
N MET A 30 -6.48 -2.36 2.73
CA MET A 30 -5.20 -2.30 3.43
C MET A 30 -4.71 -3.72 3.76
N PHE A 31 -3.43 -3.82 4.11
CA PHE A 31 -2.80 -5.04 4.64
C PHE A 31 -2.51 -6.12 3.62
N ASN A 32 -2.24 -5.97 2.41
CA ASN A 32 -1.79 -7.04 1.50
C ASN A 32 -2.36 -8.46 1.82
N MET A 33 -3.58 -8.51 2.38
CA MET A 33 -4.27 -9.75 2.75
C MET A 33 -5.48 -9.94 1.85
N PHE A 34 -5.35 -10.85 0.90
CA PHE A 34 -6.42 -11.13 -0.06
C PHE A 34 -6.39 -12.61 -0.47
N ILE A 35 -7.52 -13.09 -0.90
CA ILE A 35 -7.66 -14.39 -1.57
C ILE A 35 -8.10 -14.08 -3.00
N VAL A 36 -7.32 -14.51 -3.96
CA VAL A 36 -7.54 -14.20 -5.37
C VAL A 36 -7.18 -15.40 -6.24
N ARG A 37 -7.75 -15.48 -7.43
CA ARG A 37 -7.38 -16.51 -8.42
C ARG A 37 -5.91 -16.36 -8.81
N LYS A 38 -5.30 -17.49 -9.14
CA LYS A 38 -3.87 -17.57 -9.48
C LYS A 38 -3.47 -16.64 -10.62
N ASP A 39 -4.27 -16.61 -11.69
CA ASP A 39 -4.01 -15.77 -12.87
C ASP A 39 -3.98 -14.27 -12.54
N LEU A 40 -4.90 -13.82 -11.67
CA LEU A 40 -4.92 -12.45 -11.17
C LEU A 40 -3.75 -12.15 -10.22
N LEU A 41 -3.38 -13.14 -9.38
CA LEU A 41 -2.22 -13.01 -8.51
C LEU A 41 -0.93 -12.85 -9.31
N ASP A 42 -0.73 -13.71 -10.31
CA ASP A 42 0.44 -13.67 -11.17
C ASP A 42 0.54 -12.32 -11.91
N SER A 43 -0.59 -11.83 -12.45
CA SER A 43 -0.66 -10.51 -13.09
C SER A 43 -0.34 -9.38 -12.11
N TYR A 44 -0.91 -9.41 -10.91
CA TYR A 44 -0.65 -8.42 -9.87
C TYR A 44 0.81 -8.40 -9.44
N CYS A 45 1.35 -9.57 -9.11
CA CYS A 45 2.73 -9.68 -8.64
C CYS A 45 3.73 -9.24 -9.71
N THR A 46 3.53 -9.62 -10.97
CA THR A 46 4.39 -9.19 -12.07
C THR A 46 4.41 -7.67 -12.17
N TRP A 47 3.26 -7.03 -12.21
CA TRP A 47 3.15 -5.57 -12.27
C TRP A 47 3.71 -4.90 -11.00
N LEU A 48 3.36 -5.40 -9.81
CA LEU A 48 3.81 -4.82 -8.55
C LEU A 48 5.32 -4.81 -8.42
N PHE A 49 5.96 -5.96 -8.66
CA PHE A 49 7.40 -6.09 -8.51
C PHE A 49 8.17 -5.30 -9.57
N ASP A 50 7.65 -5.19 -10.79
CA ASP A 50 8.25 -4.33 -11.80
C ASP A 50 8.27 -2.85 -11.36
N VAL A 51 7.20 -2.38 -10.73
CA VAL A 51 7.12 -1.03 -10.16
C VAL A 51 8.04 -0.88 -8.94
N LEU A 52 8.05 -1.86 -8.02
CA LEU A 52 8.82 -1.77 -6.78
C LEU A 52 10.33 -1.83 -7.01
N PHE A 53 10.81 -2.70 -7.90
CA PHE A 53 12.23 -2.78 -8.24
C PHE A 53 12.74 -1.50 -8.92
N GLU A 54 11.93 -0.93 -9.80
CA GLU A 54 12.27 0.35 -10.39
C GLU A 54 12.28 1.50 -9.36
N LEU A 55 11.36 1.45 -8.41
CA LEU A 55 11.30 2.42 -7.32
C LEU A 55 12.51 2.28 -6.38
N GLU A 56 12.94 1.05 -6.08
CA GLU A 56 14.12 0.76 -5.26
C GLU A 56 15.37 1.42 -5.83
N ASN A 57 15.56 1.34 -7.13
CA ASN A 57 16.68 2.00 -7.82
C ASN A 57 16.66 3.53 -7.72
N LYS A 58 15.52 4.13 -7.39
CA LYS A 58 15.34 5.59 -7.29
C LYS A 58 15.32 6.11 -5.86
N VAL A 59 15.23 5.23 -4.87
CA VAL A 59 15.13 5.61 -3.45
C VAL A 59 16.43 5.30 -2.74
N ASP A 60 17.07 6.35 -2.22
CA ASP A 60 18.20 6.14 -1.33
C ASP A 60 17.70 5.66 0.04
N LEU A 61 18.12 4.47 0.43
CA LEU A 61 17.79 3.84 1.72
C LEU A 61 18.86 4.09 2.80
N THR A 62 19.96 4.77 2.45
CA THR A 62 21.01 5.08 3.40
C THR A 62 20.50 5.98 4.51
N GLY A 63 20.85 5.66 5.76
CA GLY A 63 20.41 6.45 6.91
C GLY A 63 18.96 6.29 7.34
N LEU A 64 18.16 5.47 6.65
CA LEU A 64 16.79 5.19 7.05
C LEU A 64 16.74 4.19 8.22
N SER A 65 15.84 4.45 9.19
CA SER A 65 15.54 3.48 10.25
C SER A 65 14.83 2.26 9.67
N GLU A 66 14.86 1.11 10.38
CA GLU A 66 14.13 -0.11 9.99
C GLU A 66 12.63 0.14 9.79
N PHE A 67 12.04 1.04 10.57
CA PHE A 67 10.66 1.46 10.38
C PHE A 67 10.44 2.21 9.06
N GLN A 68 11.39 3.04 8.64
CA GLN A 68 11.31 3.78 7.38
C GLN A 68 11.56 2.88 6.17
N LYS A 69 12.43 1.87 6.29
CA LYS A 69 12.66 0.85 5.24
C LYS A 69 11.40 0.04 4.90
N ARG A 70 10.42 -0.01 5.83
CA ARG A 70 9.10 -0.60 5.56
C ARG A 70 8.23 0.22 4.59
N CYS A 71 8.76 1.33 4.04
CA CYS A 71 8.02 2.16 3.08
C CYS A 71 7.55 1.36 1.85
N PHE A 72 8.34 0.41 1.36
CA PHE A 72 7.95 -0.43 0.23
C PHE A 72 6.72 -1.31 0.53
N GLY A 73 6.64 -1.87 1.75
CA GLY A 73 5.47 -2.62 2.18
C GLY A 73 4.21 -1.75 2.24
N ARG A 74 4.33 -0.49 2.68
CA ARG A 74 3.21 0.47 2.68
C ARG A 74 2.83 0.92 1.28
N ILE A 75 3.81 1.09 0.42
CA ILE A 75 3.58 1.43 -0.99
C ILE A 75 2.87 0.26 -1.68
N SER A 76 3.27 -0.98 -1.43
CA SER A 76 2.61 -2.16 -2.01
C SER A 76 1.14 -2.26 -1.62
N GLU A 77 0.77 -1.92 -0.37
CA GLU A 77 -0.63 -1.87 0.06
C GLU A 77 -1.45 -0.83 -0.73
N LEU A 78 -0.87 0.34 -1.01
CA LEU A 78 -1.51 1.35 -1.85
C LEU A 78 -1.59 0.92 -3.31
N LEU A 79 -0.53 0.32 -3.82
CA LEU A 79 -0.45 -0.15 -5.19
C LEU A 79 -1.45 -1.28 -5.49
N PHE A 80 -1.79 -2.12 -4.51
CA PHE A 80 -2.87 -3.08 -4.66
C PHE A 80 -4.20 -2.41 -5.05
N ASN A 81 -4.53 -1.29 -4.40
CA ASN A 81 -5.75 -0.54 -4.74
C ASN A 81 -5.67 0.06 -6.15
N VAL A 82 -4.50 0.53 -6.58
CA VAL A 82 -4.28 1.07 -7.94
C VAL A 82 -4.48 -0.03 -8.98
N TRP A 83 -3.89 -1.21 -8.77
CA TRP A 83 -4.03 -2.35 -9.65
C TRP A 83 -5.50 -2.81 -9.72
N LEU A 84 -6.16 -2.93 -8.57
CA LEU A 84 -7.55 -3.35 -8.49
C LEU A 84 -8.48 -2.37 -9.21
N GLU A 85 -8.30 -1.06 -9.00
CA GLU A 85 -9.07 -0.01 -9.69
C GLU A 85 -8.93 -0.14 -11.22
N TYR A 86 -7.74 -0.39 -11.71
CA TYR A 86 -7.48 -0.60 -13.11
C TYR A 86 -8.17 -1.87 -13.66
N GLN A 87 -8.18 -2.98 -12.89
CA GLN A 87 -8.88 -4.20 -13.30
C GLN A 87 -10.40 -4.01 -13.34
N LEU A 88 -10.95 -3.22 -12.41
CA LEU A 88 -12.35 -2.87 -12.37
C LEU A 88 -12.76 -2.04 -13.60
N GLU A 89 -11.97 -1.03 -13.97
CA GLU A 89 -12.24 -0.21 -15.16
C GLU A 89 -12.26 -1.04 -16.47
N ARG A 90 -11.41 -2.06 -16.51
CA ARG A 90 -11.33 -2.96 -17.68
C ARG A 90 -12.35 -4.10 -17.64
N ASN A 91 -13.19 -4.19 -16.63
CA ASN A 91 -14.12 -5.28 -16.39
C ASN A 91 -13.46 -6.68 -16.29
N VAL A 92 -12.17 -6.74 -15.95
CA VAL A 92 -11.46 -8.01 -15.68
C VAL A 92 -11.89 -8.57 -14.32
N VAL A 93 -12.17 -7.68 -13.38
CA VAL A 93 -12.77 -7.96 -12.08
C VAL A 93 -14.06 -7.14 -11.97
N GLN A 94 -15.12 -7.72 -11.43
CA GLN A 94 -16.39 -7.03 -11.17
C GLN A 94 -16.53 -6.74 -9.68
N VAL A 95 -17.18 -5.63 -9.35
CA VAL A 95 -17.37 -5.20 -7.95
C VAL A 95 -18.08 -6.27 -7.12
N GLU A 96 -19.03 -6.99 -7.70
CA GLU A 96 -19.81 -8.05 -7.07
C GLU A 96 -18.97 -9.26 -6.67
N GLN A 97 -17.81 -9.44 -7.31
CA GLN A 97 -16.87 -10.52 -7.01
C GLN A 97 -16.00 -10.19 -5.80
N ILE A 98 -15.93 -8.91 -5.38
CA ILE A 98 -15.13 -8.48 -4.24
C ILE A 98 -15.87 -8.79 -2.95
N LYS A 99 -15.37 -9.75 -2.17
CA LYS A 99 -15.93 -10.10 -0.87
C LYS A 99 -15.04 -9.53 0.25
N LYS A 100 -15.66 -8.83 1.18
CA LYS A 100 -14.96 -8.29 2.36
C LYS A 100 -15.04 -9.29 3.50
N PHE A 101 -13.89 -9.72 4.00
CA PHE A 101 -13.82 -10.57 5.18
C PHE A 101 -13.63 -9.72 6.44
N ARG A 102 -14.29 -10.13 7.51
CA ARG A 102 -13.98 -9.59 8.84
C ARG A 102 -12.72 -10.26 9.37
N TRP A 103 -11.83 -9.48 9.89
CA TRP A 103 -10.63 -9.96 10.56
C TRP A 103 -10.65 -9.48 12.02
N GLY A 104 -9.96 -10.20 12.89
CA GLY A 104 -9.85 -9.87 14.30
C GLY A 104 -8.42 -10.12 14.80
N TYR A 105 -8.02 -9.40 15.82
CA TYR A 105 -6.77 -9.66 16.50
C TYR A 105 -6.93 -10.90 17.41
N MET A 106 -6.01 -11.84 17.27
CA MET A 106 -5.95 -13.00 18.17
C MET A 106 -5.36 -12.62 19.54
N GLU A 107 -4.55 -11.56 19.58
CA GLU A 107 -3.95 -11.06 20.82
C GLU A 107 -4.59 -9.76 21.29
N PRO A 108 -4.66 -9.52 22.61
CA PRO A 108 -5.22 -8.29 23.15
C PRO A 108 -4.39 -7.08 22.71
N ILE A 109 -5.07 -6.11 22.10
CA ILE A 109 -4.43 -4.87 21.67
C ILE A 109 -3.99 -4.06 22.87
N ARG A 110 -2.72 -3.69 22.97
CA ARG A 110 -2.18 -2.77 23.99
C ARG A 110 -2.61 -1.32 23.73
N SER A 111 -3.93 -1.09 23.75
CA SER A 111 -4.57 0.18 23.36
C SER A 111 -4.00 1.40 24.09
N ARG A 112 -3.71 1.27 25.40
CA ARG A 112 -3.17 2.37 26.22
C ARG A 112 -1.82 2.86 25.70
N LYS A 113 -0.90 1.96 25.35
CA LYS A 113 0.41 2.33 24.78
C LYS A 113 0.27 2.99 23.41
N LYS A 114 -0.64 2.49 22.57
CA LYS A 114 -0.92 3.07 21.26
C LYS A 114 -1.50 4.48 21.37
N ILE A 115 -2.46 4.70 22.27
CA ILE A 115 -3.06 6.02 22.51
C ILE A 115 -2.02 7.01 23.04
N GLN A 116 -1.22 6.62 24.05
CA GLN A 116 -0.14 7.47 24.55
C GLN A 116 0.85 7.84 23.46
N ALA A 117 1.31 6.89 22.68
CA ALA A 117 2.25 7.14 21.59
C ALA A 117 1.66 8.05 20.49
N PHE A 118 0.36 7.87 20.17
CA PHE A 118 -0.35 8.76 19.25
C PHE A 118 -0.44 10.19 19.79
N LEU A 119 -0.79 10.36 21.06
CA LEU A 119 -0.86 11.67 21.69
C LEU A 119 0.51 12.36 21.74
N PHE A 120 1.58 11.62 22.11
CA PHE A 120 2.94 12.14 22.09
C PHE A 120 3.40 12.53 20.68
N ALA A 121 3.07 11.73 19.65
CA ALA A 121 3.40 12.07 18.28
C ALA A 121 2.66 13.34 17.82
N LYS A 122 1.37 13.45 18.17
CA LYS A 122 0.52 14.58 17.74
C LYS A 122 0.86 15.89 18.45
N PHE A 123 1.13 15.86 19.75
CA PHE A 123 1.31 17.08 20.55
C PHE A 123 2.78 17.45 20.80
N CYS A 124 3.70 16.47 20.77
CA CYS A 124 5.12 16.70 21.03
C CYS A 124 5.98 16.60 19.75
N GLY A 125 5.41 16.42 18.58
CA GLY A 125 6.12 16.36 17.30
C GLY A 125 7.11 15.19 17.18
N LYS A 126 7.06 14.22 18.09
CA LYS A 126 7.98 13.06 18.07
C LYS A 126 7.57 12.07 16.98
N ARG A 127 8.49 11.80 16.06
CA ARG A 127 8.27 10.77 15.02
C ARG A 127 8.32 9.36 15.63
N TYR A 128 7.43 8.50 15.18
CA TYR A 128 7.46 7.08 15.53
C TYR A 128 8.77 6.43 15.04
N ARG A 129 9.48 5.77 15.96
CA ARG A 129 10.71 5.04 15.65
C ARG A 129 10.55 3.52 15.66
N CYS A 130 9.44 3.01 16.15
CA CYS A 130 9.17 1.57 16.24
C CYS A 130 7.67 1.27 16.06
N SER A 131 7.37 0.03 15.64
CA SER A 131 6.01 -0.55 15.62
C SER A 131 5.67 -1.07 17.01
N PHE A 132 4.41 -0.99 17.43
CA PHE A 132 3.88 -1.53 18.69
C PHE A 132 3.25 -2.90 18.48
#